data_e2e1839ed13799ea8dd5f836ce09e42d
#
_entry.id   e2e1839ed13799ea8dd5f836ce09e42d
#
_cell.length_a   1.000
_cell.length_b   1.000
_cell.length_c   1.000
_cell.angle_alpha   90.00
_cell.angle_beta   90.00
_cell.angle_gamma   90.00
#
_symmetry.space_group_name_H-M   'P 1'
#
loop_
_entity.id
_entity.type
_entity.pdbx_description
1 polymer ?
#
loop_
_entity_poly.entity_id
_entity_poly.type
_entity_poly.pdbx_seq_one_letter_code
_entity_poly.pdbx_strand_id
1 'polypeptide(L)'
;LNKRDFIKRLGWVGLSPVVGLPSIDYHNKHELPPLPVEDDQIWQVIRSQYELHPDFINLESGYYNIIPKPTMEKYLSHIKRVNLEGSYYMRNHRFEDKAMITAKLGDYFGCEGSSLVITRNTTESLDLIISGFPWQAGDHAIHAIQDYGAMRDMFAQIAERHSVEVTKVSVPNHPKNDEEIVELYESKITPKTKLILVCHMINITGHILPIKKICDMAHRHGVEVLVDGAHCIGHFDFKIEQLNCDYYGSSLHKWLATPLGTGLLYVKKDHIPKIWPLLADHEKDKNNINRLSHTGTHPVATDLAIVDAMEYLDWIGLERKEKRMRFLKTYWQKALKNVPNILINTPFESHRSCGIGNVGLTNIPPTELAERLYKEYKIFTVAIDEANVKGCRITPNVFTTTDELDQFINAMKKLAAA
;
A
#
# COMPACT_ATOMS: atom_id res chain seq x y z
N LEU A 1 1.32 24.60 -41.33
CA LEU A 1 2.71 24.75 -40.89
C LEU A 1 3.10 23.51 -40.12
N ASN A 2 4.09 22.79 -40.67
CA ASN A 2 4.56 21.52 -40.14
C ASN A 2 5.38 21.76 -38.86
N LYS A 3 5.22 20.90 -37.84
CA LYS A 3 5.91 20.98 -36.54
C LYS A 3 7.44 21.16 -36.66
N ARG A 4 8.02 20.62 -37.73
CA ARG A 4 9.46 20.73 -38.06
C ARG A 4 9.89 22.15 -38.46
N ASP A 5 9.01 22.89 -39.12
CA ASP A 5 9.31 24.25 -39.59
C ASP A 5 9.14 25.29 -38.46
N PHE A 6 8.28 25.01 -37.48
CA PHE A 6 8.13 25.80 -36.27
C PHE A 6 9.38 25.72 -35.36
N ILE A 7 9.95 24.55 -35.21
CA ILE A 7 11.17 24.34 -34.40
C ILE A 7 12.40 24.98 -35.07
N LYS A 8 12.50 24.97 -36.41
CA LYS A 8 13.60 25.61 -37.13
C LYS A 8 13.58 27.13 -37.05
N ARG A 9 12.40 27.74 -36.87
CA ARG A 9 12.29 29.22 -36.73
C ARG A 9 12.57 29.75 -35.33
N LEU A 10 12.56 28.89 -34.32
CA LEU A 10 12.95 29.25 -32.95
C LEU A 10 14.48 29.21 -32.70
N GLY A 11 15.26 28.70 -33.66
CA GLY A 11 16.72 28.53 -33.53
C GLY A 11 17.55 29.79 -33.81
N TRP A 12 16.93 30.97 -34.04
CA TRP A 12 17.67 32.20 -34.31
C TRP A 12 17.09 33.41 -33.56
N VAL A 13 17.01 33.33 -32.24
CA VAL A 13 16.93 34.51 -31.38
C VAL A 13 18.14 34.45 -30.45
N GLY A 14 18.95 35.49 -30.59
CA GLY A 14 20.27 35.58 -30.01
C GLY A 14 20.39 35.24 -28.52
N LEU A 15 21.52 34.69 -28.15
CA LEU A 15 22.04 34.53 -26.79
C LEU A 15 22.00 35.87 -26.04
N SER A 16 20.89 36.17 -25.40
CA SER A 16 20.89 37.07 -24.26
C SER A 16 21.45 36.27 -23.07
N PRO A 17 22.36 36.84 -22.27
CA PRO A 17 22.79 36.16 -21.07
C PRO A 17 21.56 35.92 -20.21
N VAL A 18 21.25 34.65 -19.97
CA VAL A 18 20.28 34.25 -18.96
C VAL A 18 20.83 34.78 -17.65
N VAL A 19 20.31 35.92 -17.19
CA VAL A 19 20.49 36.33 -15.80
C VAL A 19 19.93 35.17 -14.99
N GLY A 20 20.81 34.40 -14.38
CA GLY A 20 20.44 33.28 -13.56
C GLY A 20 19.42 33.77 -12.54
N LEU A 21 18.20 33.31 -12.65
CA LEU A 21 17.26 33.41 -11.54
C LEU A 21 18.01 32.81 -10.34
N PRO A 22 18.02 33.48 -9.18
CA PRO A 22 18.63 32.92 -8.01
C PRO A 22 18.01 31.53 -7.84
N SER A 23 18.86 30.50 -7.75
CA SER A 23 18.43 29.16 -7.39
C SER A 23 17.77 29.31 -6.02
N ILE A 24 16.44 29.37 -6.02
CA ILE A 24 15.68 29.30 -4.78
C ILE A 24 16.02 27.90 -4.26
N ASP A 25 16.83 27.84 -3.23
CA ASP A 25 17.20 26.60 -2.57
C ASP A 25 15.96 26.03 -1.91
N TYR A 26 15.22 25.23 -2.66
CA TYR A 26 14.02 24.49 -2.17
C TYR A 26 14.39 23.35 -1.22
N HIS A 27 15.70 23.10 -1.06
CA HIS A 27 16.23 22.17 -0.08
C HIS A 27 16.45 22.87 1.27
N ASN A 28 15.36 23.33 1.89
CA ASN A 28 15.38 23.47 3.34
C ASN A 28 15.64 22.05 3.88
N LYS A 29 16.90 21.75 4.16
CA LYS A 29 17.28 20.54 4.88
C LYS A 29 16.73 20.68 6.29
N HIS A 30 15.48 20.26 6.50
CA HIS A 30 15.07 19.86 7.85
C HIS A 30 15.94 18.65 8.20
N GLU A 31 17.05 18.93 8.87
CA GLU A 31 17.86 17.87 9.42
C GLU A 31 17.01 17.15 10.47
N LEU A 32 16.67 15.91 10.17
CA LEU A 32 16.00 15.05 11.15
C LEU A 32 16.92 14.91 12.37
N PRO A 33 16.38 15.03 13.59
CA PRO A 33 17.19 14.94 14.80
C PRO A 33 17.87 13.56 14.86
N PRO A 34 19.07 13.45 15.43
CA PRO A 34 19.70 12.16 15.65
C PRO A 34 18.81 11.30 16.56
N LEU A 35 18.61 10.02 16.20
CA LEU A 35 17.88 9.10 17.05
C LEU A 35 18.73 8.72 18.28
N PRO A 36 18.14 8.73 19.50
CA PRO A 36 18.81 8.26 20.71
C PRO A 36 19.22 6.78 20.58
N VAL A 37 20.13 6.33 21.44
CA VAL A 37 20.55 4.93 21.52
C VAL A 37 19.55 4.08 22.33
N GLU A 38 18.87 4.68 23.29
CA GLU A 38 17.91 4.00 24.16
C GLU A 38 16.54 3.87 23.49
N ASP A 39 16.01 2.64 23.44
CA ASP A 39 14.77 2.30 22.69
C ASP A 39 13.55 3.15 23.10
N ASP A 40 13.33 3.40 24.38
CA ASP A 40 12.16 4.15 24.82
C ASP A 40 12.18 5.62 24.39
N GLN A 41 13.35 6.23 24.35
CA GLN A 41 13.53 7.62 23.92
C GLN A 41 13.36 7.77 22.40
N ILE A 42 13.74 6.75 21.61
CA ILE A 42 13.58 6.75 20.14
C ILE A 42 12.11 7.01 19.77
N TRP A 43 11.19 6.29 20.40
CA TRP A 43 9.77 6.38 20.04
C TRP A 43 9.13 7.71 20.47
N GLN A 44 9.65 8.35 21.49
CA GLN A 44 9.25 9.71 21.88
C GLN A 44 9.71 10.72 20.80
N VAL A 45 10.97 10.63 20.35
CA VAL A 45 11.49 11.47 19.26
C VAL A 45 10.71 11.25 17.97
N ILE A 46 10.43 10.00 17.58
CA ILE A 46 9.64 9.68 16.39
C ILE A 46 8.22 10.24 16.55
N ARG A 47 7.55 10.03 17.69
CA ARG A 47 6.20 10.57 17.94
C ARG A 47 6.15 12.09 17.83
N SER A 48 7.18 12.80 18.28
CA SER A 48 7.24 14.27 18.18
C SER A 48 7.26 14.79 16.74
N GLN A 49 7.58 13.93 15.76
CA GLN A 49 7.54 14.27 14.34
C GLN A 49 6.12 14.20 13.74
N TYR A 50 5.11 13.80 14.50
CA TYR A 50 3.73 13.73 14.04
C TYR A 50 2.86 14.79 14.70
N GLU A 51 1.89 15.28 13.97
CA GLU A 51 0.81 16.10 14.50
C GLU A 51 -0.42 15.21 14.72
N LEU A 52 -0.69 14.87 15.97
CA LEU A 52 -1.74 13.94 16.34
C LEU A 52 -2.95 14.69 16.89
N HIS A 53 -4.15 14.19 16.60
CA HIS A 53 -5.38 14.77 17.13
C HIS A 53 -5.42 14.61 18.66
N PRO A 54 -5.68 15.68 19.44
CA PRO A 54 -5.61 15.63 20.91
C PRO A 54 -6.79 14.91 21.58
N ASP A 55 -7.95 14.84 20.91
CA ASP A 55 -9.21 14.44 21.56
C ASP A 55 -9.50 12.93 21.50
N PHE A 56 -8.69 12.17 20.76
CA PHE A 56 -8.87 10.73 20.66
C PHE A 56 -7.57 9.97 20.36
N ILE A 57 -7.52 8.72 20.78
CA ILE A 57 -6.48 7.76 20.45
C ILE A 57 -6.77 7.18 19.07
N ASN A 58 -5.87 7.41 18.11
CA ASN A 58 -6.00 6.84 16.77
C ASN A 58 -5.40 5.44 16.71
N LEU A 59 -6.26 4.41 16.62
CA LEU A 59 -5.88 3.02 16.33
C LEU A 59 -6.35 2.58 14.95
N GLU A 60 -6.56 3.52 14.02
CA GLU A 60 -6.91 3.26 12.62
C GLU A 60 -5.95 3.98 11.66
N SER A 61 -4.78 3.37 11.45
CA SER A 61 -3.79 3.80 10.45
C SER A 61 -3.83 2.95 9.16
N GLY A 62 -4.81 2.05 9.04
CA GLY A 62 -4.89 1.12 7.92
C GLY A 62 -5.51 1.71 6.66
N TYR A 63 -6.37 2.71 6.76
CA TYR A 63 -6.95 3.38 5.60
C TYR A 63 -5.98 4.42 5.01
N TYR A 64 -5.51 5.31 5.85
CA TYR A 64 -4.56 6.37 5.55
C TYR A 64 -3.63 6.57 6.73
N ASN A 65 -2.36 6.85 6.46
CA ASN A 65 -1.39 7.11 7.52
C ASN A 65 -1.10 8.60 7.64
N ILE A 66 -1.01 9.09 8.89
CA ILE A 66 -0.62 10.47 9.15
C ILE A 66 0.79 10.69 8.61
N ILE A 67 0.96 11.71 7.80
CA ILE A 67 2.26 12.10 7.25
C ILE A 67 3.09 12.76 8.36
N PRO A 68 4.37 12.40 8.55
CA PRO A 68 5.23 13.09 9.49
C PRO A 68 5.51 14.54 9.03
N LYS A 69 5.69 15.45 9.99
CA LYS A 69 5.93 16.89 9.71
C LYS A 69 7.02 17.14 8.67
N PRO A 70 8.20 16.50 8.71
CA PRO A 70 9.24 16.74 7.70
C PRO A 70 8.79 16.41 6.27
N THR A 71 8.09 15.27 6.09
CA THR A 71 7.54 14.89 4.78
C THR A 71 6.43 15.85 4.35
N MET A 72 5.57 16.30 5.27
CA MET A 72 4.51 17.25 4.98
C MET A 72 5.06 18.60 4.52
N GLU A 73 6.09 19.12 5.18
CA GLU A 73 6.73 20.39 4.83
C GLU A 73 7.37 20.33 3.44
N LYS A 74 8.06 19.23 3.13
CA LYS A 74 8.61 19.00 1.79
C LYS A 74 7.52 18.88 0.73
N TYR A 75 6.45 18.16 1.02
CA TYR A 75 5.29 18.07 0.13
C TYR A 75 4.69 19.45 -0.18
N LEU A 76 4.51 20.29 0.82
CA LEU A 76 4.05 21.68 0.63
C LEU A 76 5.04 22.50 -0.20
N SER A 77 6.33 22.28 -0.06
CA SER A 77 7.37 22.89 -0.89
C SER A 77 7.27 22.45 -2.36
N HIS A 78 7.02 21.16 -2.62
CA HIS A 78 6.80 20.65 -3.97
C HIS A 78 5.55 21.25 -4.63
N ILE A 79 4.46 21.41 -3.88
CA ILE A 79 3.26 22.10 -4.37
C ILE A 79 3.60 23.53 -4.80
N LYS A 80 4.34 24.28 -3.98
CA LYS A 80 4.77 25.65 -4.28
C LYS A 80 5.68 25.70 -5.51
N ARG A 81 6.65 24.77 -5.62
CA ARG A 81 7.55 24.67 -6.78
C ARG A 81 6.76 24.41 -8.07
N VAL A 82 5.92 23.39 -8.09
CA VAL A 82 5.12 23.05 -9.28
C VAL A 82 4.20 24.20 -9.68
N ASN A 83 3.60 24.90 -8.72
CA ASN A 83 2.77 26.09 -8.98
C ASN A 83 3.58 27.26 -9.55
N LEU A 84 4.81 27.49 -9.06
CA LEU A 84 5.67 28.57 -9.55
C LEU A 84 6.19 28.30 -10.96
N GLU A 85 6.64 27.07 -11.22
CA GLU A 85 7.21 26.68 -12.51
C GLU A 85 6.10 26.38 -13.55
N GLY A 86 4.92 25.96 -13.11
CA GLY A 86 3.76 25.73 -13.94
C GLY A 86 4.00 24.78 -15.11
N SER A 87 3.64 25.21 -16.33
CA SER A 87 3.82 24.40 -17.53
C SER A 87 5.28 24.10 -17.88
N TYR A 88 6.23 24.93 -17.40
CA TYR A 88 7.65 24.68 -17.60
C TYR A 88 8.07 23.39 -16.88
N TYR A 89 7.73 23.23 -15.60
CA TYR A 89 7.96 21.99 -14.85
C TYR A 89 7.34 20.78 -15.55
N MET A 90 6.05 20.91 -15.91
CA MET A 90 5.29 19.79 -16.49
C MET A 90 5.85 19.30 -17.84
N ARG A 91 6.55 20.16 -18.58
CA ARG A 91 7.10 19.81 -19.90
C ARG A 91 8.56 19.40 -19.87
N ASN A 92 9.34 19.91 -18.91
CA ASN A 92 10.80 19.75 -18.93
C ASN A 92 11.33 18.86 -17.82
N HIS A 93 10.64 18.72 -16.67
CA HIS A 93 11.18 18.04 -15.49
C HIS A 93 10.37 16.82 -15.05
N ARG A 94 9.06 16.84 -15.16
CA ARG A 94 8.21 15.81 -14.54
C ARG A 94 8.57 14.37 -14.95
N PHE A 95 8.99 14.14 -16.20
CA PHE A 95 9.29 12.79 -16.69
C PHE A 95 10.63 12.28 -16.15
N GLU A 96 11.62 13.16 -16.04
CA GLU A 96 12.91 12.85 -15.43
C GLU A 96 12.75 12.57 -13.94
N ASP A 97 12.02 13.43 -13.22
CA ASP A 97 11.69 13.23 -11.81
C ASP A 97 10.97 11.89 -11.60
N LYS A 98 9.98 11.56 -12.43
CA LYS A 98 9.26 10.30 -12.36
C LYS A 98 10.17 9.08 -12.58
N ALA A 99 11.08 9.14 -13.55
CA ALA A 99 12.05 8.09 -13.81
C ALA A 99 13.02 7.91 -12.63
N MET A 100 13.49 9.01 -12.03
CA MET A 100 14.33 8.98 -10.83
C MET A 100 13.59 8.35 -9.64
N ILE A 101 12.32 8.70 -9.42
CA ILE A 101 11.49 8.14 -8.33
C ILE A 101 11.30 6.64 -8.52
N THR A 102 10.95 6.19 -9.74
CA THR A 102 10.77 4.75 -10.02
C THR A 102 12.07 3.97 -9.87
N ALA A 103 13.22 4.53 -10.26
CA ALA A 103 14.52 3.91 -10.03
C ALA A 103 14.80 3.73 -8.51
N LYS A 104 14.63 4.77 -7.70
CA LYS A 104 14.80 4.69 -6.24
C LYS A 104 13.84 3.69 -5.59
N LEU A 105 12.56 3.65 -6.02
CA LEU A 105 11.59 2.66 -5.55
C LEU A 105 12.03 1.24 -5.92
N GLY A 106 12.55 1.05 -7.13
CA GLY A 106 13.07 -0.23 -7.61
C GLY A 106 14.22 -0.73 -6.75
N ASP A 107 15.22 0.11 -6.51
CA ASP A 107 16.36 -0.20 -5.63
C ASP A 107 15.89 -0.57 -4.21
N TYR A 108 14.94 0.19 -3.68
CA TYR A 108 14.44 0.00 -2.32
C TYR A 108 13.67 -1.31 -2.16
N PHE A 109 12.78 -1.63 -3.12
CA PHE A 109 11.91 -2.81 -3.05
C PHE A 109 12.39 -4.02 -3.85
N GLY A 110 13.61 -3.96 -4.38
CA GLY A 110 14.30 -5.09 -5.02
C GLY A 110 13.67 -5.49 -6.34
N CYS A 111 13.51 -4.52 -7.26
CA CYS A 111 13.10 -4.76 -8.64
C CYS A 111 13.65 -3.65 -9.56
N GLU A 112 13.61 -3.88 -10.87
CA GLU A 112 14.00 -2.83 -11.82
C GLU A 112 12.98 -1.69 -11.84
N GLY A 113 13.43 -0.43 -11.82
CA GLY A 113 12.56 0.75 -11.97
C GLY A 113 11.77 0.76 -13.28
N SER A 114 12.31 0.10 -14.35
CA SER A 114 11.65 -0.10 -15.64
C SER A 114 10.48 -1.09 -15.60
N SER A 115 10.27 -1.77 -14.48
CA SER A 115 9.13 -2.65 -14.20
C SER A 115 8.08 -1.99 -13.30
N LEU A 116 8.23 -0.69 -12.99
CA LEU A 116 7.40 0.04 -12.05
C LEU A 116 6.59 1.16 -12.72
N VAL A 117 5.35 1.31 -12.27
CA VAL A 117 4.49 2.46 -12.56
C VAL A 117 4.07 3.12 -11.26
N ILE A 118 4.21 4.45 -11.18
CA ILE A 118 3.58 5.24 -10.11
C ILE A 118 2.10 5.40 -10.49
N THR A 119 1.23 4.89 -9.62
CA THR A 119 -0.23 4.99 -9.71
C THR A 119 -0.77 5.88 -8.59
N ARG A 120 -2.09 6.07 -8.54
CA ARG A 120 -2.72 6.85 -7.46
C ARG A 120 -2.99 6.04 -6.19
N ASN A 121 -3.14 4.73 -6.32
CA ASN A 121 -3.43 3.80 -5.21
C ASN A 121 -3.38 2.34 -5.71
N THR A 122 -3.54 1.39 -4.80
CA THR A 122 -3.62 -0.04 -5.12
C THR A 122 -4.79 -0.37 -6.04
N THR A 123 -5.96 0.25 -5.85
CA THR A 123 -7.14 -0.01 -6.69
C THR A 123 -6.83 0.24 -8.15
N GLU A 124 -6.25 1.40 -8.48
CA GLU A 124 -5.81 1.67 -9.86
C GLU A 124 -4.78 0.66 -10.36
N SER A 125 -3.81 0.29 -9.50
CA SER A 125 -2.77 -0.67 -9.87
C SER A 125 -3.34 -2.04 -10.23
N LEU A 126 -4.25 -2.55 -9.42
CA LEU A 126 -4.85 -3.86 -9.61
C LEU A 126 -5.90 -3.85 -10.74
N ASP A 127 -6.72 -2.81 -10.81
CA ASP A 127 -7.70 -2.63 -11.88
C ASP A 127 -7.03 -2.54 -13.26
N LEU A 128 -5.85 -1.90 -13.33
CA LEU A 128 -5.07 -1.84 -14.55
C LEU A 128 -4.69 -3.25 -15.04
N ILE A 129 -4.30 -4.13 -14.13
CA ILE A 129 -3.99 -5.52 -14.50
C ILE A 129 -5.26 -6.30 -14.77
N ILE A 130 -6.26 -6.29 -13.87
CA ILE A 130 -7.49 -7.08 -14.03
C ILE A 130 -8.24 -6.68 -15.30
N SER A 131 -8.37 -5.38 -15.56
CA SER A 131 -9.04 -4.87 -16.75
C SER A 131 -8.21 -5.05 -18.03
N GLY A 132 -6.88 -4.90 -17.92
CA GLY A 132 -5.95 -4.98 -19.04
C GLY A 132 -5.52 -6.40 -19.42
N PHE A 133 -5.87 -7.40 -18.62
CA PHE A 133 -5.55 -8.79 -18.88
C PHE A 133 -6.27 -9.29 -20.16
N PRO A 134 -5.62 -10.09 -21.03
CA PRO A 134 -6.20 -10.52 -22.30
C PRO A 134 -7.22 -11.65 -22.14
N TRP A 135 -8.29 -11.39 -21.40
CA TRP A 135 -9.36 -12.34 -21.10
C TRP A 135 -10.05 -12.88 -22.34
N GLN A 136 -10.35 -14.16 -22.32
CA GLN A 136 -11.20 -14.83 -23.30
C GLN A 136 -12.43 -15.43 -22.60
N ALA A 137 -13.53 -15.57 -23.34
CA ALA A 137 -14.73 -16.20 -22.82
C ALA A 137 -14.44 -17.63 -22.33
N GLY A 138 -14.84 -17.92 -21.09
CA GLY A 138 -14.59 -19.19 -20.43
C GLY A 138 -13.24 -19.29 -19.71
N ASP A 139 -12.38 -18.26 -19.75
CA ASP A 139 -11.24 -18.18 -18.82
C ASP A 139 -11.70 -18.17 -17.38
N HIS A 140 -10.83 -18.54 -16.47
CA HIS A 140 -11.14 -18.65 -15.04
C HIS A 140 -10.15 -17.85 -14.20
N ALA A 141 -10.67 -17.21 -13.13
CA ALA A 141 -9.91 -16.49 -12.13
C ALA A 141 -10.26 -16.94 -10.71
N ILE A 142 -9.31 -16.78 -9.79
CA ILE A 142 -9.49 -17.10 -8.36
C ILE A 142 -9.17 -15.88 -7.51
N HIS A 143 -9.99 -15.61 -6.50
CA HIS A 143 -9.70 -14.64 -5.44
C HIS A 143 -10.28 -15.09 -4.10
N ALA A 144 -9.87 -14.45 -2.98
CA ALA A 144 -10.44 -14.74 -1.67
C ALA A 144 -11.65 -13.84 -1.34
N ILE A 145 -12.55 -14.33 -0.48
CA ILE A 145 -13.63 -13.50 0.07
C ILE A 145 -13.10 -12.39 0.98
N GLN A 146 -11.86 -12.54 1.51
CA GLN A 146 -11.16 -11.57 2.32
C GLN A 146 -10.43 -10.50 1.51
N ASP A 147 -10.35 -10.64 0.18
CA ASP A 147 -9.76 -9.61 -0.68
C ASP A 147 -10.61 -8.34 -0.66
N TYR A 148 -9.96 -7.20 -0.92
CA TYR A 148 -10.59 -5.89 -0.87
C TYR A 148 -11.85 -5.82 -1.76
N GLY A 149 -12.93 -5.24 -1.24
CA GLY A 149 -14.24 -5.24 -1.90
C GLY A 149 -14.21 -4.76 -3.35
N ALA A 150 -13.51 -3.64 -3.62
CA ALA A 150 -13.40 -3.11 -4.99
C ALA A 150 -12.75 -4.11 -5.97
N MET A 151 -11.82 -4.95 -5.50
CA MET A 151 -11.20 -5.98 -6.36
C MET A 151 -12.16 -7.13 -6.64
N ARG A 152 -12.95 -7.52 -5.64
CA ARG A 152 -14.04 -8.52 -5.81
C ARG A 152 -15.08 -8.02 -6.82
N ASP A 153 -15.43 -6.74 -6.76
CA ASP A 153 -16.36 -6.07 -7.69
C ASP A 153 -15.75 -5.98 -9.10
N MET A 154 -14.44 -5.73 -9.21
CA MET A 154 -13.75 -5.69 -10.49
C MET A 154 -13.75 -7.06 -11.17
N PHE A 155 -13.52 -8.15 -10.42
CA PHE A 155 -13.67 -9.51 -10.97
C PHE A 155 -15.12 -9.84 -11.38
N ALA A 156 -16.11 -9.36 -10.63
CA ALA A 156 -17.52 -9.48 -11.04
C ALA A 156 -17.78 -8.74 -12.37
N GLN A 157 -17.23 -7.53 -12.52
CA GLN A 157 -17.35 -6.78 -13.78
C GLN A 157 -16.69 -7.50 -14.96
N ILE A 158 -15.50 -8.11 -14.76
CA ILE A 158 -14.82 -8.89 -15.81
C ILE A 158 -15.62 -10.15 -16.16
N ALA A 159 -16.21 -10.82 -15.17
CA ALA A 159 -17.08 -11.95 -15.41
C ALA A 159 -18.26 -11.59 -16.33
N GLU A 160 -18.91 -10.45 -16.09
CA GLU A 160 -20.02 -9.97 -16.92
C GLU A 160 -19.56 -9.53 -18.34
N ARG A 161 -18.43 -8.76 -18.40
CA ARG A 161 -17.96 -8.18 -19.68
C ARG A 161 -17.31 -9.18 -20.62
N HIS A 162 -16.61 -10.16 -20.08
CA HIS A 162 -15.75 -11.08 -20.85
C HIS A 162 -16.14 -12.55 -20.70
N SER A 163 -17.22 -12.85 -19.97
CA SER A 163 -17.67 -14.23 -19.69
C SER A 163 -16.58 -15.06 -19.00
N VAL A 164 -15.87 -14.46 -18.04
CA VAL A 164 -14.85 -15.12 -17.22
C VAL A 164 -15.52 -15.82 -16.04
N GLU A 165 -15.14 -17.04 -15.75
CA GLU A 165 -15.56 -17.76 -14.55
C GLU A 165 -14.73 -17.30 -13.34
N VAL A 166 -15.36 -17.09 -12.18
CA VAL A 166 -14.67 -16.60 -10.96
C VAL A 166 -14.96 -17.51 -9.79
N THR A 167 -13.92 -18.08 -9.19
CA THR A 167 -14.04 -18.89 -7.96
C THR A 167 -13.51 -18.12 -6.77
N LYS A 168 -14.27 -18.16 -5.67
CA LYS A 168 -13.90 -17.55 -4.38
C LYS A 168 -13.39 -18.60 -3.41
N VAL A 169 -12.27 -18.34 -2.76
CA VAL A 169 -11.76 -19.10 -1.62
C VAL A 169 -11.99 -18.35 -0.32
N SER A 170 -11.90 -19.05 0.82
CA SER A 170 -11.99 -18.43 2.14
C SER A 170 -10.75 -18.77 2.95
N VAL A 171 -9.87 -17.79 3.15
CA VAL A 171 -8.64 -17.95 3.93
C VAL A 171 -8.99 -18.07 5.41
N PRO A 172 -8.53 -19.12 6.12
CA PRO A 172 -8.79 -19.26 7.55
C PRO A 172 -8.06 -18.17 8.35
N ASN A 173 -8.73 -17.64 9.40
CA ASN A 173 -8.13 -16.64 10.28
C ASN A 173 -6.93 -17.19 11.07
N HIS A 174 -6.93 -18.49 11.35
CA HIS A 174 -5.89 -19.22 12.11
C HIS A 174 -5.52 -20.50 11.36
N PRO A 175 -4.73 -20.42 10.26
CA PRO A 175 -4.31 -21.59 9.52
C PRO A 175 -3.31 -22.43 10.35
N LYS A 176 -3.30 -23.74 10.13
CA LYS A 176 -2.36 -24.65 10.79
C LYS A 176 -0.92 -24.41 10.34
N ASN A 177 -0.74 -24.16 9.05
CA ASN A 177 0.56 -23.92 8.41
C ASN A 177 0.34 -23.14 7.10
N ASP A 178 1.42 -22.85 6.37
CA ASP A 178 1.35 -22.17 5.08
C ASP A 178 0.77 -23.07 3.98
N GLU A 179 1.03 -24.36 4.08
CA GLU A 179 0.60 -25.37 3.11
C GLU A 179 -0.93 -25.43 3.03
N GLU A 180 -1.65 -25.30 4.16
CA GLU A 180 -3.12 -25.21 4.17
C GLU A 180 -3.62 -24.05 3.28
N ILE A 181 -2.92 -22.91 3.29
CA ILE A 181 -3.28 -21.76 2.44
C ILE A 181 -2.95 -22.05 0.97
N VAL A 182 -1.78 -22.64 0.70
CA VAL A 182 -1.37 -22.98 -0.67
C VAL A 182 -2.34 -24.00 -1.29
N GLU A 183 -2.66 -25.06 -0.56
CA GLU A 183 -3.60 -26.12 -0.99
C GLU A 183 -5.00 -25.57 -1.21
N LEU A 184 -5.43 -24.58 -0.41
CA LEU A 184 -6.72 -23.91 -0.57
C LEU A 184 -6.84 -23.28 -1.96
N TYR A 185 -5.83 -22.56 -2.44
CA TYR A 185 -5.81 -21.98 -3.80
C TYR A 185 -5.61 -23.06 -4.85
N GLU A 186 -4.68 -23.99 -4.65
CA GLU A 186 -4.37 -25.06 -5.61
C GLU A 186 -5.59 -25.91 -5.92
N SER A 187 -6.40 -26.25 -4.91
CA SER A 187 -7.62 -27.06 -5.05
C SER A 187 -8.69 -26.44 -5.96
N LYS A 188 -8.57 -25.16 -6.28
CA LYS A 188 -9.51 -24.42 -7.14
C LYS A 188 -8.97 -24.16 -8.55
N ILE A 189 -7.72 -24.50 -8.81
CA ILE A 189 -7.14 -24.38 -10.15
C ILE A 189 -7.77 -25.37 -11.11
N THR A 190 -8.13 -24.89 -12.29
CA THR A 190 -8.65 -25.66 -13.42
C THR A 190 -7.77 -25.43 -14.65
N PRO A 191 -7.88 -26.22 -15.72
CA PRO A 191 -7.16 -25.96 -16.97
C PRO A 191 -7.46 -24.60 -17.61
N LYS A 192 -8.56 -23.95 -17.20
CA LYS A 192 -8.99 -22.64 -17.66
C LYS A 192 -8.48 -21.48 -16.80
N THR A 193 -7.89 -21.77 -15.64
CA THR A 193 -7.42 -20.73 -14.71
C THR A 193 -6.27 -19.97 -15.32
N LYS A 194 -6.38 -18.63 -15.32
CA LYS A 194 -5.38 -17.70 -15.89
C LYS A 194 -4.76 -16.80 -14.85
N LEU A 195 -5.53 -16.36 -13.88
CA LEU A 195 -5.07 -15.37 -12.89
C LEU A 195 -5.59 -15.72 -11.48
N ILE A 196 -4.70 -15.61 -10.51
CA ILE A 196 -5.05 -15.63 -9.09
C ILE A 196 -4.77 -14.26 -8.50
N LEU A 197 -5.75 -13.63 -7.85
CA LEU A 197 -5.52 -12.52 -6.95
C LEU A 197 -5.25 -13.04 -5.55
N VAL A 198 -4.22 -12.51 -4.90
CA VAL A 198 -3.90 -12.84 -3.50
C VAL A 198 -3.44 -11.60 -2.73
N CYS A 199 -4.02 -11.34 -1.55
CA CYS A 199 -3.51 -10.34 -0.63
C CYS A 199 -2.16 -10.76 -0.05
N HIS A 200 -1.14 -9.88 -0.07
CA HIS A 200 0.09 -10.11 0.67
C HIS A 200 -0.15 -9.96 2.19
N MET A 201 -0.94 -8.93 2.58
CA MET A 201 -1.47 -8.79 3.92
C MET A 201 -2.97 -8.48 3.85
N ILE A 202 -3.79 -9.37 4.40
CA ILE A 202 -5.25 -9.20 4.45
C ILE A 202 -5.58 -7.98 5.32
N ASN A 203 -6.22 -6.99 4.75
CA ASN A 203 -6.49 -5.70 5.39
C ASN A 203 -7.41 -5.79 6.63
N ILE A 204 -8.30 -6.77 6.70
CA ILE A 204 -9.28 -6.92 7.77
C ILE A 204 -8.77 -7.71 8.97
N THR A 205 -7.75 -8.56 8.80
CA THR A 205 -7.18 -9.40 9.86
C THR A 205 -5.71 -9.14 10.14
N GLY A 206 -4.99 -8.53 9.20
CA GLY A 206 -3.53 -8.36 9.26
C GLY A 206 -2.74 -9.66 8.97
N HIS A 207 -3.41 -10.69 8.44
CA HIS A 207 -2.75 -11.95 8.10
C HIS A 207 -1.85 -11.78 6.88
N ILE A 208 -0.55 -12.05 7.03
CA ILE A 208 0.46 -12.06 5.98
C ILE A 208 0.46 -13.46 5.35
N LEU A 209 0.15 -13.53 4.05
CA LEU A 209 0.07 -14.79 3.32
C LEU A 209 1.42 -15.21 2.73
N PRO A 210 1.66 -16.51 2.52
CA PRO A 210 2.92 -17.06 2.01
C PRO A 210 3.02 -16.87 0.48
N ILE A 211 3.17 -15.62 0.02
CA ILE A 211 3.07 -15.23 -1.39
C ILE A 211 3.98 -16.04 -2.29
N LYS A 212 5.27 -16.17 -1.92
CA LYS A 212 6.22 -16.95 -2.73
C LYS A 212 5.75 -18.39 -2.96
N LYS A 213 5.25 -19.06 -1.92
CA LYS A 213 4.76 -20.44 -2.02
C LYS A 213 3.53 -20.53 -2.93
N ILE A 214 2.63 -19.52 -2.85
CA ILE A 214 1.43 -19.46 -3.70
C ILE A 214 1.83 -19.19 -5.16
N CYS A 215 2.76 -18.27 -5.41
CA CYS A 215 3.27 -17.99 -6.76
C CYS A 215 3.96 -19.23 -7.37
N ASP A 216 4.86 -19.87 -6.62
CA ASP A 216 5.55 -21.08 -7.07
C ASP A 216 4.56 -22.23 -7.38
N MET A 217 3.50 -22.35 -6.59
CA MET A 217 2.41 -23.30 -6.84
C MET A 217 1.65 -22.94 -8.12
N ALA A 218 1.17 -21.70 -8.25
CA ALA A 218 0.40 -21.25 -9.40
C ALA A 218 1.18 -21.40 -10.73
N HIS A 219 2.47 -21.07 -10.71
CA HIS A 219 3.34 -21.18 -11.88
C HIS A 219 3.53 -22.64 -12.34
N ARG A 220 3.52 -23.64 -11.43
CA ARG A 220 3.53 -25.07 -11.82
C ARG A 220 2.31 -25.46 -12.66
N HIS A 221 1.20 -24.73 -12.49
CA HIS A 221 -0.04 -24.92 -13.25
C HIS A 221 -0.15 -23.95 -14.44
N GLY A 222 0.87 -23.10 -14.71
CA GLY A 222 0.84 -22.10 -15.78
C GLY A 222 -0.11 -20.93 -15.50
N VAL A 223 -0.40 -20.65 -14.23
CA VAL A 223 -1.31 -19.60 -13.76
C VAL A 223 -0.51 -18.41 -13.23
N GLU A 224 -0.90 -17.21 -13.61
CA GLU A 224 -0.28 -15.96 -13.16
C GLU A 224 -0.86 -15.48 -11.85
N VAL A 225 -0.03 -14.72 -11.08
CA VAL A 225 -0.40 -14.22 -9.76
C VAL A 225 -0.31 -12.69 -9.72
N LEU A 226 -1.44 -12.07 -9.40
CA LEU A 226 -1.56 -10.66 -9.05
C LEU A 226 -1.58 -10.52 -7.53
N VAL A 227 -0.66 -9.76 -6.98
CA VAL A 227 -0.53 -9.58 -5.53
C VAL A 227 -1.07 -8.22 -5.11
N ASP A 228 -2.05 -8.22 -4.21
CA ASP A 228 -2.49 -7.03 -3.49
C ASP A 228 -1.57 -6.79 -2.30
N GLY A 229 -0.63 -5.87 -2.48
CA GLY A 229 0.31 -5.41 -1.48
C GLY A 229 -0.06 -4.08 -0.82
N ALA A 230 -1.34 -3.71 -0.82
CA ALA A 230 -1.83 -2.41 -0.34
C ALA A 230 -1.29 -2.03 1.05
N HIS A 231 -1.00 -3.01 1.89
CA HIS A 231 -0.58 -2.81 3.28
C HIS A 231 0.88 -3.19 3.57
N CYS A 232 1.72 -3.39 2.56
CA CYS A 232 3.02 -4.00 2.78
C CYS A 232 4.20 -3.04 2.65
N ILE A 233 4.19 -2.17 1.64
CA ILE A 233 5.29 -1.22 1.38
C ILE A 233 5.43 -0.23 2.54
N GLY A 234 6.63 -0.17 3.13
CA GLY A 234 6.92 0.66 4.29
C GLY A 234 6.38 0.11 5.62
N HIS A 235 5.83 -1.11 5.65
CA HIS A 235 5.28 -1.76 6.83
C HIS A 235 6.22 -2.82 7.41
N PHE A 236 6.75 -3.70 6.57
CA PHE A 236 7.72 -4.74 6.90
C PHE A 236 8.66 -4.99 5.72
N ASP A 237 9.79 -5.65 5.97
CA ASP A 237 10.79 -5.88 4.93
C ASP A 237 10.43 -7.06 4.03
N PHE A 238 10.52 -6.85 2.73
CA PHE A 238 10.44 -7.85 1.68
C PHE A 238 10.99 -7.28 0.37
N LYS A 239 11.30 -8.14 -0.59
CA LYS A 239 11.68 -7.72 -1.95
C LYS A 239 10.70 -8.31 -2.95
N ILE A 240 10.19 -7.47 -3.86
CA ILE A 240 9.11 -7.85 -4.80
C ILE A 240 9.54 -9.04 -5.67
N GLU A 241 10.76 -9.01 -6.23
CA GLU A 241 11.24 -10.11 -7.09
C GLU A 241 11.39 -11.44 -6.34
N GLN A 242 11.66 -11.40 -5.03
CA GLN A 242 11.76 -12.61 -4.21
C GLN A 242 10.40 -13.29 -3.99
N LEU A 243 9.29 -12.58 -4.17
CA LEU A 243 7.95 -13.13 -4.09
C LEU A 243 7.61 -13.99 -5.32
N ASN A 244 8.35 -13.82 -6.42
CA ASN A 244 8.11 -14.49 -7.70
C ASN A 244 6.70 -14.26 -8.28
N CYS A 245 6.08 -13.09 -7.96
CA CYS A 245 4.78 -12.72 -8.51
C CYS A 245 4.91 -12.11 -9.91
N ASP A 246 3.83 -12.15 -10.68
CA ASP A 246 3.79 -11.56 -12.02
C ASP A 246 3.42 -10.09 -11.98
N TYR A 247 2.58 -9.73 -11.00
CA TYR A 247 2.09 -8.37 -10.76
C TYR A 247 2.01 -8.07 -9.28
N TYR A 248 2.29 -6.83 -8.90
CA TYR A 248 2.20 -6.38 -7.52
C TYR A 248 1.67 -4.93 -7.46
N GLY A 249 0.55 -4.71 -6.77
CA GLY A 249 0.00 -3.37 -6.56
C GLY A 249 0.11 -2.95 -5.09
N SER A 250 0.44 -1.67 -4.84
CA SER A 250 0.50 -1.15 -3.46
C SER A 250 0.07 0.30 -3.35
N SER A 251 -0.39 0.70 -2.15
CA SER A 251 -0.69 2.09 -1.80
C SER A 251 0.41 2.68 -0.93
N LEU A 252 1.15 3.65 -1.45
CA LEU A 252 2.26 4.27 -0.75
C LEU A 252 1.79 5.21 0.38
N HIS A 253 0.59 5.80 0.24
CA HIS A 253 -0.02 6.67 1.25
C HIS A 253 -0.46 5.95 2.54
N LYS A 254 -0.32 4.62 2.59
CA LYS A 254 -0.57 3.84 3.82
C LYS A 254 0.70 3.80 4.66
N TRP A 255 1.48 2.74 4.62
CA TRP A 255 2.57 2.52 5.57
C TRP A 255 3.89 3.22 5.20
N LEU A 256 4.09 3.62 3.95
CA LEU A 256 5.19 4.53 3.58
C LEU A 256 4.87 5.98 3.98
N ALA A 257 3.60 6.30 4.28
CA ALA A 257 3.13 7.61 4.72
C ALA A 257 3.41 8.75 3.71
N THR A 258 3.20 8.48 2.43
CA THR A 258 3.18 9.51 1.38
C THR A 258 1.85 10.26 1.37
N PRO A 259 1.73 11.41 0.68
CA PRO A 259 0.43 12.05 0.44
C PRO A 259 -0.57 11.12 -0.26
N LEU A 260 -1.87 11.36 -0.04
CA LEU A 260 -2.94 10.67 -0.77
C LEU A 260 -2.76 10.83 -2.29
N GLY A 261 -3.09 9.78 -3.02
CA GLY A 261 -2.96 9.77 -4.48
C GLY A 261 -1.60 9.24 -4.96
N THR A 262 -0.93 8.42 -4.16
CA THR A 262 0.29 7.71 -4.52
C THR A 262 0.15 6.22 -4.32
N GLY A 263 0.52 5.46 -5.33
CA GLY A 263 0.55 4.01 -5.37
C GLY A 263 1.68 3.51 -6.27
N LEU A 264 1.82 2.22 -6.31
CA LEU A 264 2.84 1.52 -7.10
C LEU A 264 2.22 0.31 -7.77
N LEU A 265 2.55 0.11 -9.05
CA LEU A 265 2.33 -1.13 -9.78
C LEU A 265 3.68 -1.66 -10.25
N TYR A 266 3.97 -2.91 -9.91
CA TYR A 266 5.03 -3.72 -10.51
C TYR A 266 4.43 -4.68 -11.53
N VAL A 267 5.08 -4.79 -12.69
CA VAL A 267 4.76 -5.78 -13.73
C VAL A 267 6.05 -6.49 -14.11
N LYS A 268 6.05 -7.81 -14.00
CA LYS A 268 7.17 -8.64 -14.47
C LYS A 268 7.42 -8.37 -15.95
N LYS A 269 8.67 -8.17 -16.33
CA LYS A 269 9.07 -7.61 -17.63
C LYS A 269 8.42 -8.29 -18.82
N ASP A 270 8.40 -9.62 -18.83
CA ASP A 270 7.83 -10.42 -19.94
C ASP A 270 6.30 -10.32 -20.04
N HIS A 271 5.65 -9.78 -19.02
CA HIS A 271 4.20 -9.59 -18.96
C HIS A 271 3.74 -8.19 -19.41
N ILE A 272 4.65 -7.21 -19.48
CA ILE A 272 4.32 -5.83 -19.89
C ILE A 272 3.61 -5.79 -21.27
N PRO A 273 4.07 -6.50 -22.32
CA PRO A 273 3.51 -6.36 -23.66
C PRO A 273 2.05 -6.80 -23.79
N LYS A 274 1.58 -7.72 -22.92
CA LYS A 274 0.25 -8.31 -23.04
C LYS A 274 -0.84 -7.54 -22.31
N ILE A 275 -0.47 -6.70 -21.31
CA ILE A 275 -1.45 -5.94 -20.54
C ILE A 275 -1.92 -4.73 -21.34
N TRP A 276 -3.21 -4.56 -21.51
CA TRP A 276 -3.79 -3.36 -22.09
C TRP A 276 -3.76 -2.23 -21.06
N PRO A 277 -3.41 -1.00 -21.48
CA PRO A 277 -3.47 0.16 -20.56
C PRO A 277 -4.93 0.46 -20.18
N LEU A 278 -5.13 0.89 -18.95
CA LEU A 278 -6.45 1.32 -18.45
C LEU A 278 -6.99 2.53 -19.22
N LEU A 279 -6.10 3.49 -19.51
CA LEU A 279 -6.37 4.64 -20.37
C LEU A 279 -5.46 4.54 -21.60
N ALA A 280 -6.01 4.82 -22.77
CA ALA A 280 -5.26 4.73 -24.02
C ALA A 280 -4.04 5.66 -24.03
N ASP A 281 -2.91 5.13 -24.47
CA ASP A 281 -1.66 5.87 -24.67
C ASP A 281 -1.21 5.78 -26.13
N HIS A 282 -0.35 6.70 -26.53
CA HIS A 282 0.28 6.76 -27.84
C HIS A 282 1.65 6.06 -27.90
N GLU A 283 2.17 5.54 -26.77
CA GLU A 283 3.41 4.75 -26.73
C GLU A 283 3.27 3.49 -27.60
N LYS A 284 4.20 3.35 -28.54
CA LYS A 284 4.15 2.27 -29.55
C LYS A 284 4.97 1.06 -29.13
N ASP A 285 5.99 1.25 -28.31
CA ASP A 285 6.79 0.14 -27.78
C ASP A 285 5.98 -0.60 -26.72
N LYS A 286 5.53 -1.79 -27.07
CA LYS A 286 4.74 -2.63 -26.16
C LYS A 286 5.52 -3.07 -24.92
N ASN A 287 6.86 -3.08 -24.96
CA ASN A 287 7.71 -3.45 -23.84
C ASN A 287 7.96 -2.27 -22.89
N ASN A 288 7.62 -1.04 -23.27
CA ASN A 288 7.78 0.11 -22.42
C ASN A 288 6.67 0.17 -21.37
N ILE A 289 7.04 0.02 -20.10
CA ILE A 289 6.11 0.07 -18.96
C ILE A 289 5.32 1.39 -18.90
N ASN A 290 5.89 2.48 -19.42
CA ASN A 290 5.25 3.81 -19.40
C ASN A 290 3.90 3.84 -20.12
N ARG A 291 3.65 2.91 -21.06
CA ARG A 291 2.31 2.76 -21.69
C ARG A 291 1.19 2.48 -20.68
N LEU A 292 1.54 1.91 -19.54
CA LEU A 292 0.61 1.60 -18.45
C LEU A 292 0.47 2.76 -17.43
N SER A 293 1.26 3.83 -17.60
CA SER A 293 1.33 4.93 -16.63
C SER A 293 0.50 6.16 -17.01
N HIS A 294 -0.22 6.12 -18.16
CA HIS A 294 -0.98 7.27 -18.62
C HIS A 294 -2.25 7.48 -17.80
N THR A 295 -2.33 8.64 -17.14
CA THR A 295 -3.50 9.04 -16.33
C THR A 295 -3.97 10.47 -16.65
N GLY A 296 -3.43 11.09 -17.74
CA GLY A 296 -3.65 12.50 -18.02
C GLY A 296 -2.91 13.42 -17.05
N THR A 297 -3.41 14.63 -16.87
CA THR A 297 -2.84 15.60 -15.93
C THR A 297 -3.28 15.25 -14.51
N HIS A 298 -2.31 15.10 -13.60
CA HIS A 298 -2.54 14.72 -12.19
C HIS A 298 -1.63 15.53 -11.25
N PRO A 299 -1.87 15.51 -9.93
CA PRO A 299 -1.04 16.20 -8.94
C PRO A 299 0.36 15.58 -8.84
N VAL A 300 1.37 16.17 -9.51
CA VAL A 300 2.74 15.63 -9.55
C VAL A 300 3.55 15.91 -8.28
N ALA A 301 3.14 16.88 -7.47
CA ALA A 301 3.77 17.14 -6.18
C ALA A 301 3.68 15.94 -5.22
N THR A 302 2.64 15.11 -5.36
CA THR A 302 2.50 13.84 -4.62
C THR A 302 3.57 12.84 -4.99
N ASP A 303 3.91 12.74 -6.29
CA ASP A 303 4.95 11.83 -6.77
C ASP A 303 6.32 12.21 -6.19
N LEU A 304 6.65 13.53 -6.18
CA LEU A 304 7.89 14.06 -5.61
C LEU A 304 8.05 13.71 -4.12
N ALA A 305 6.97 13.78 -3.35
CA ALA A 305 6.97 13.48 -1.93
C ALA A 305 7.22 11.98 -1.60
N ILE A 306 7.21 11.09 -2.59
CA ILE A 306 7.55 9.67 -2.39
C ILE A 306 9.00 9.53 -1.91
N VAL A 307 9.93 10.28 -2.50
CA VAL A 307 11.35 10.26 -2.11
C VAL A 307 11.52 10.76 -0.68
N ASP A 308 10.82 11.84 -0.31
CA ASP A 308 10.88 12.40 1.05
C ASP A 308 10.35 11.40 2.10
N ALA A 309 9.31 10.66 1.75
CA ALA A 309 8.77 9.62 2.62
C ALA A 309 9.74 8.42 2.75
N MET A 310 10.47 8.07 1.68
CA MET A 310 11.52 7.05 1.73
C MET A 310 12.69 7.52 2.62
N GLU A 311 13.15 8.77 2.49
CA GLU A 311 14.18 9.34 3.35
C GLU A 311 13.77 9.35 4.83
N TYR A 312 12.50 9.63 5.12
CA TYR A 312 11.99 9.55 6.48
C TYR A 312 11.93 8.10 7.00
N LEU A 313 11.56 7.13 6.14
CA LEU A 313 11.58 5.72 6.49
C LEU A 313 13.00 5.22 6.74
N ASP A 314 13.99 5.67 5.95
CA ASP A 314 15.40 5.35 6.15
C ASP A 314 15.93 5.90 7.47
N TRP A 315 15.51 7.11 7.86
CA TRP A 315 15.84 7.68 9.17
C TRP A 315 15.31 6.85 10.33
N ILE A 316 14.07 6.37 10.26
CA ILE A 316 13.54 5.42 11.27
C ILE A 316 14.29 4.09 11.19
N GLY A 317 14.53 3.59 9.98
CA GLY A 317 14.97 2.24 9.65
C GLY A 317 13.78 1.27 9.55
N LEU A 318 13.62 0.63 8.38
CA LEU A 318 12.48 -0.27 8.11
C LEU A 318 12.42 -1.43 9.12
N GLU A 319 13.56 -2.06 9.43
CA GLU A 319 13.62 -3.16 10.42
C GLU A 319 13.17 -2.70 11.81
N ARG A 320 13.60 -1.50 12.25
CA ARG A 320 13.19 -0.93 13.54
C ARG A 320 11.69 -0.64 13.55
N LYS A 321 11.16 -0.05 12.46
CA LYS A 321 9.74 0.18 12.28
C LYS A 321 8.94 -1.12 12.36
N GLU A 322 9.34 -2.15 11.63
CA GLU A 322 8.70 -3.46 11.64
C GLU A 322 8.67 -4.07 13.05
N LYS A 323 9.80 -4.07 13.75
CA LYS A 323 9.88 -4.57 15.14
C LYS A 323 8.90 -3.82 16.05
N ARG A 324 8.83 -2.48 15.93
CA ARG A 324 7.87 -1.67 16.69
C ARG A 324 6.43 -2.03 16.37
N MET A 325 6.09 -2.14 15.10
CA MET A 325 4.73 -2.46 14.66
C MET A 325 4.30 -3.84 15.18
N ARG A 326 5.16 -4.85 15.07
CA ARG A 326 4.92 -6.19 15.63
C ARG A 326 4.80 -6.18 17.15
N PHE A 327 5.63 -5.39 17.84
CA PHE A 327 5.54 -5.19 19.29
C PHE A 327 4.19 -4.61 19.69
N LEU A 328 3.77 -3.49 19.11
CA LEU A 328 2.52 -2.81 19.45
C LEU A 328 1.29 -3.72 19.21
N LYS A 329 1.26 -4.45 18.09
CA LYS A 329 0.21 -5.41 17.80
C LYS A 329 0.21 -6.56 18.82
N THR A 330 1.36 -7.13 19.12
CA THR A 330 1.48 -8.27 20.03
C THR A 330 1.18 -7.86 21.49
N TYR A 331 1.46 -6.63 21.86
CA TYR A 331 1.21 -6.09 23.20
C TYR A 331 -0.27 -6.23 23.60
N TRP A 332 -1.16 -5.63 22.81
CA TRP A 332 -2.59 -5.74 23.11
C TRP A 332 -3.14 -7.15 22.87
N GLN A 333 -2.65 -7.85 21.85
CA GLN A 333 -3.12 -9.19 21.49
C GLN A 333 -2.86 -10.19 22.64
N LYS A 334 -1.67 -10.17 23.22
CA LYS A 334 -1.33 -11.00 24.40
C LYS A 334 -2.17 -10.69 25.62
N ALA A 335 -2.44 -9.39 25.86
CA ALA A 335 -3.21 -8.96 27.03
C ALA A 335 -4.69 -9.34 26.96
N LEU A 336 -5.22 -9.58 25.73
CA LEU A 336 -6.63 -9.89 25.49
C LEU A 336 -6.87 -11.38 25.17
N LYS A 337 -5.85 -12.15 24.82
CA LYS A 337 -5.97 -13.53 24.31
C LYS A 337 -6.84 -14.46 25.18
N ASN A 338 -6.76 -14.34 26.51
CA ASN A 338 -7.45 -15.22 27.44
C ASN A 338 -8.59 -14.56 28.18
N VAL A 339 -9.03 -13.38 27.75
CA VAL A 339 -10.17 -12.68 28.33
C VAL A 339 -11.47 -13.29 27.80
N PRO A 340 -12.42 -13.68 28.67
CA PRO A 340 -13.72 -14.20 28.22
C PRO A 340 -14.42 -13.23 27.24
N ASN A 341 -15.19 -13.77 26.33
CA ASN A 341 -15.92 -13.03 25.28
C ASN A 341 -15.05 -12.30 24.26
N ILE A 342 -13.71 -12.33 24.35
CA ILE A 342 -12.82 -11.75 23.34
C ILE A 342 -12.62 -12.75 22.18
N LEU A 343 -12.80 -12.24 20.97
CA LEU A 343 -12.55 -12.94 19.70
C LEU A 343 -11.38 -12.27 18.98
N ILE A 344 -10.25 -12.97 18.84
CA ILE A 344 -9.09 -12.45 18.09
C ILE A 344 -9.08 -13.11 16.70
N ASN A 345 -9.21 -12.31 15.66
CA ASN A 345 -9.24 -12.79 14.27
C ASN A 345 -7.88 -12.76 13.58
N THR A 346 -6.84 -12.25 14.24
CA THR A 346 -5.47 -12.15 13.71
C THR A 346 -4.62 -13.33 14.15
N PRO A 347 -3.85 -13.97 13.27
CA PRO A 347 -2.91 -15.02 13.64
C PRO A 347 -1.97 -14.59 14.78
N PHE A 348 -1.62 -15.55 15.67
CA PHE A 348 -0.75 -15.27 16.81
C PHE A 348 0.73 -15.30 16.44
N GLU A 349 1.09 -16.07 15.43
CA GLU A 349 2.46 -16.24 14.97
C GLU A 349 3.04 -14.92 14.46
N SER A 350 4.23 -14.58 14.93
CA SER A 350 4.85 -13.29 14.66
C SER A 350 5.12 -13.05 13.17
N HIS A 351 5.44 -14.11 12.41
CA HIS A 351 5.71 -14.01 10.97
C HIS A 351 4.42 -13.83 10.14
N ARG A 352 3.23 -14.18 10.70
CA ARG A 352 1.94 -14.10 10.01
C ARG A 352 1.18 -12.81 10.22
N SER A 353 1.74 -11.82 10.92
CA SER A 353 1.10 -10.52 11.11
C SER A 353 2.13 -9.45 11.51
N CYS A 354 1.82 -8.19 11.26
CA CYS A 354 2.66 -7.05 11.65
C CYS A 354 1.84 -6.01 12.43
N GLY A 355 1.65 -4.80 11.91
CA GLY A 355 0.97 -3.71 12.63
C GLY A 355 -0.56 -3.73 12.55
N ILE A 356 -1.16 -4.61 11.76
CA ILE A 356 -2.61 -4.77 11.66
C ILE A 356 -3.05 -5.95 12.52
N GLY A 357 -4.13 -5.76 13.28
CA GLY A 357 -4.85 -6.84 13.93
C GLY A 357 -6.34 -6.58 13.97
N ASN A 358 -7.11 -7.61 14.32
CA ASN A 358 -8.55 -7.52 14.49
C ASN A 358 -8.98 -8.26 15.75
N VAL A 359 -9.82 -7.59 16.54
CA VAL A 359 -10.37 -8.14 17.77
C VAL A 359 -11.84 -7.73 17.92
N GLY A 360 -12.68 -8.69 18.24
CA GLY A 360 -14.10 -8.50 18.49
C GLY A 360 -14.54 -9.01 19.85
N LEU A 361 -15.84 -8.89 20.10
CA LEU A 361 -16.53 -9.43 21.25
C LEU A 361 -17.64 -10.37 20.78
N THR A 362 -17.86 -11.46 21.52
CA THR A 362 -18.93 -12.43 21.19
C THR A 362 -20.33 -11.91 21.57
N ASN A 363 -20.39 -10.94 22.51
CA ASN A 363 -21.61 -10.37 23.06
C ASN A 363 -21.95 -8.97 22.51
N ILE A 364 -21.07 -8.33 21.74
CA ILE A 364 -21.29 -7.00 21.16
C ILE A 364 -20.98 -7.04 19.65
N PRO A 365 -21.88 -6.59 18.77
CA PRO A 365 -21.61 -6.50 17.34
C PRO A 365 -20.47 -5.52 17.03
N PRO A 366 -19.67 -5.73 15.94
CA PRO A 366 -18.52 -4.90 15.61
C PRO A 366 -18.83 -3.40 15.49
N THR A 367 -19.95 -3.04 14.88
CA THR A 367 -20.37 -1.63 14.73
C THR A 367 -20.60 -0.96 16.08
N GLU A 368 -21.34 -1.64 16.97
CA GLU A 368 -21.60 -1.14 18.33
C GLU A 368 -20.29 -1.06 19.13
N LEU A 369 -19.41 -2.07 19.00
CA LEU A 369 -18.09 -2.06 19.63
C LEU A 369 -17.27 -0.83 19.24
N ALA A 370 -17.16 -0.55 17.93
CA ALA A 370 -16.45 0.62 17.43
C ALA A 370 -17.06 1.93 17.94
N GLU A 371 -18.39 2.05 17.94
CA GLU A 371 -19.09 3.21 18.48
C GLU A 371 -18.83 3.43 19.96
N ARG A 372 -18.88 2.37 20.76
CA ARG A 372 -18.64 2.44 22.21
C ARG A 372 -17.19 2.77 22.51
N LEU A 373 -16.21 2.17 21.81
CA LEU A 373 -14.81 2.52 21.92
C LEU A 373 -14.59 4.04 21.69
N TYR A 374 -15.24 4.60 20.67
CA TYR A 374 -15.09 6.03 20.38
C TYR A 374 -15.86 6.93 21.37
N LYS A 375 -17.12 6.64 21.64
CA LYS A 375 -17.98 7.49 22.48
C LYS A 375 -17.57 7.48 23.95
N GLU A 376 -17.31 6.30 24.50
CA GLU A 376 -17.03 6.10 25.94
C GLU A 376 -15.54 6.28 26.29
N TYR A 377 -14.62 5.88 25.38
CA TYR A 377 -13.19 5.81 25.67
C TYR A 377 -12.33 6.69 24.77
N LYS A 378 -12.91 7.38 23.79
CA LYS A 378 -12.18 8.20 22.81
C LYS A 378 -11.10 7.42 22.04
N ILE A 379 -11.40 6.19 21.66
CA ILE A 379 -10.53 5.32 20.87
C ILE A 379 -11.15 5.10 19.51
N PHE A 380 -10.49 5.59 18.46
CA PHE A 380 -10.94 5.45 17.09
C PHE A 380 -10.45 4.16 16.46
N THR A 381 -11.39 3.34 15.99
CA THR A 381 -11.17 2.06 15.31
C THR A 381 -12.19 1.91 14.18
N VAL A 382 -12.05 0.87 13.35
CA VAL A 382 -13.05 0.59 12.30
C VAL A 382 -13.66 -0.79 12.49
N ALA A 383 -15.00 -0.87 12.44
CA ALA A 383 -15.75 -2.10 12.52
C ALA A 383 -15.59 -2.93 11.24
N ILE A 384 -15.40 -4.24 11.40
CA ILE A 384 -15.38 -5.24 10.33
C ILE A 384 -16.42 -6.32 10.69
N ASP A 385 -17.41 -6.53 9.81
CA ASP A 385 -18.39 -7.61 9.92
C ASP A 385 -18.62 -8.20 8.52
N GLU A 386 -17.59 -8.80 7.97
CA GLU A 386 -17.60 -9.44 6.65
C GLU A 386 -16.55 -10.55 6.55
N ALA A 387 -16.68 -11.39 5.53
CA ALA A 387 -15.67 -12.38 5.13
C ALA A 387 -15.17 -13.27 6.30
N ASN A 388 -16.09 -13.70 7.17
CA ASN A 388 -15.83 -14.51 8.37
C ASN A 388 -15.01 -13.79 9.45
N VAL A 389 -14.93 -12.46 9.42
CA VAL A 389 -14.25 -11.63 10.40
C VAL A 389 -15.28 -10.74 11.11
N LYS A 390 -15.31 -10.82 12.45
CA LYS A 390 -16.21 -10.00 13.28
C LYS A 390 -15.40 -9.31 14.37
N GLY A 391 -15.23 -8.00 14.29
CA GLY A 391 -14.49 -7.23 15.27
C GLY A 391 -14.09 -5.85 14.77
N CYS A 392 -13.24 -5.17 15.52
CA CYS A 392 -12.63 -3.92 15.12
C CYS A 392 -11.21 -4.17 14.61
N ARG A 393 -10.85 -3.53 13.50
CA ARG A 393 -9.48 -3.46 13.03
C ARG A 393 -8.71 -2.50 13.90
N ILE A 394 -7.58 -2.95 14.43
CA ILE A 394 -6.67 -2.21 15.31
C ILE A 394 -5.34 -2.08 14.61
N THR A 395 -4.98 -0.85 14.28
CA THR A 395 -3.78 -0.52 13.50
C THR A 395 -2.98 0.59 14.20
N PRO A 396 -2.33 0.29 15.35
CA PRO A 396 -1.38 1.21 15.96
C PRO A 396 -0.24 1.52 14.99
N ASN A 397 0.39 2.68 15.16
CA ASN A 397 1.53 3.08 14.35
C ASN A 397 2.74 3.43 15.22
N VAL A 398 3.88 3.75 14.59
CA VAL A 398 5.13 4.09 15.27
C VAL A 398 4.99 5.17 16.34
N PHE A 399 4.01 6.04 16.20
CA PHE A 399 3.69 7.10 17.16
C PHE A 399 2.76 6.67 18.30
N THR A 400 2.20 5.45 18.24
CA THR A 400 1.31 4.92 19.29
C THR A 400 2.12 4.52 20.52
N THR A 401 1.65 4.90 21.71
CA THR A 401 2.29 4.56 22.98
C THR A 401 1.69 3.30 23.60
N THR A 402 2.42 2.70 24.54
CA THR A 402 1.89 1.59 25.36
C THR A 402 0.75 2.05 26.26
N ASP A 403 0.79 3.29 26.78
CA ASP A 403 -0.27 3.86 27.61
C ASP A 403 -1.60 4.01 26.84
N GLU A 404 -1.52 4.37 25.55
CA GLU A 404 -2.69 4.39 24.67
C GLU A 404 -3.25 2.98 24.43
N LEU A 405 -2.37 1.99 24.31
CA LEU A 405 -2.79 0.57 24.19
C LEU A 405 -3.33 0.02 25.51
N ASP A 406 -2.82 0.44 26.67
CA ASP A 406 -3.36 0.06 27.98
C ASP A 406 -4.78 0.59 28.17
N GLN A 407 -5.06 1.83 27.72
CA GLN A 407 -6.42 2.37 27.70
C GLN A 407 -7.33 1.51 26.81
N PHE A 408 -6.88 1.12 25.60
CA PHE A 408 -7.62 0.23 24.72
C PHE A 408 -7.86 -1.15 25.35
N ILE A 409 -6.84 -1.78 25.94
CA ILE A 409 -6.95 -3.08 26.62
C ILE A 409 -7.97 -3.02 27.75
N ASN A 410 -7.92 -1.96 28.57
CA ASN A 410 -8.85 -1.77 29.71
C ASN A 410 -10.28 -1.54 29.21
N ALA A 411 -10.47 -0.78 28.13
CA ALA A 411 -11.78 -0.59 27.51
C ALA A 411 -12.35 -1.93 27.01
N MET A 412 -11.56 -2.71 26.28
CA MET A 412 -11.98 -4.03 25.79
C MET A 412 -12.35 -5.00 26.92
N LYS A 413 -11.58 -5.05 27.99
CA LYS A 413 -11.89 -5.89 29.16
C LYS A 413 -13.19 -5.50 29.85
N LYS A 414 -13.47 -4.21 29.99
CA LYS A 414 -14.73 -3.70 30.56
C LYS A 414 -15.93 -4.06 29.67
N LEU A 415 -15.79 -3.85 28.34
CA LEU A 415 -16.84 -4.16 27.38
C LEU A 415 -17.10 -5.67 27.26
N ALA A 416 -16.08 -6.49 27.42
CA ALA A 416 -16.20 -7.96 27.41
C ALA A 416 -16.91 -8.52 28.66
N ALA A 417 -16.87 -7.77 29.78
CA ALA A 417 -17.49 -8.16 31.05
C ALA A 417 -18.93 -7.62 31.21
N ALA A 418 -19.36 -6.70 30.35
CA ALA A 418 -20.70 -6.12 30.33
C ALA A 418 -21.68 -7.01 29.57
#